data_fb9117b63701af4d7bbbc18973abaac1
#
_entry.id   fb9117b63701af4d7bbbc18973abaac1
#
_cell.length_a   1.000
_cell.length_b   1.000
_cell.length_c   1.000
_cell.angle_alpha   90.00
_cell.angle_beta   90.00
_cell.angle_gamma   90.00
#
_symmetry.space_group_name_H-M   'P 1'
#
loop_
_entity.id
_entity.type
_entity.pdbx_description
1 polymer ?
#
loop_
_entity_poly.entity_id
_entity_poly.type
_entity_poly.pdbx_seq_one_letter_code
_entity_poly.pdbx_strand_id
1 'polypeptide(L)'
;LKELAEKYGFRYCVREGKPGIGADWNFALSQAEGSFVTLAHQDDVYGAHYTEELLRAVKRYPNLALFTSDARILKDGEIQRRSKAECVKKLLRLPLRLPFFKSTTAGKRLSLRLGNPIVCPSCAYRRDLLGVSPFSTSLRFVLDWDLLYRFAAEPGSWLVSERPLLLYRIHGGAATAALTENHVREAEESAMFRRMWPEKIAALILRAYRSAYVDYKS
;
A
#
# COMPACT_ATOMS: atom_id res chain seq x y z
N LEU A 1 5.88 -1.76 23.95
CA LEU A 1 6.19 -2.73 22.88
C LEU A 1 7.24 -3.75 23.31
N LYS A 2 8.29 -3.36 24.08
CA LYS A 2 9.32 -4.28 24.56
C LYS A 2 8.71 -5.44 25.37
N GLU A 3 7.85 -5.15 26.33
CA GLU A 3 7.15 -6.16 27.14
C GLU A 3 6.28 -7.11 26.28
N LEU A 4 5.64 -6.59 25.23
CA LEU A 4 4.90 -7.43 24.27
C LEU A 4 5.83 -8.33 23.46
N ALA A 5 6.99 -7.83 23.06
CA ALA A 5 7.98 -8.61 22.34
C ALA A 5 8.49 -9.77 23.21
N GLU A 6 8.78 -9.53 24.48
CA GLU A 6 9.18 -10.55 25.45
C GLU A 6 8.05 -11.56 25.67
N LYS A 7 6.80 -11.09 25.84
CA LYS A 7 5.63 -11.94 26.07
C LYS A 7 5.31 -12.86 24.88
N TYR A 8 5.43 -12.37 23.65
CA TYR A 8 5.04 -13.10 22.44
C TYR A 8 6.20 -13.63 21.62
N GLY A 9 7.44 -13.43 22.08
CA GLY A 9 8.63 -14.01 21.47
C GLY A 9 8.99 -13.42 20.09
N PHE A 10 8.68 -12.14 19.80
CA PHE A 10 9.10 -11.50 18.58
C PHE A 10 10.28 -10.54 18.81
N ARG A 11 11.08 -10.31 17.76
CA ARG A 11 12.25 -9.42 17.83
C ARG A 11 11.81 -7.97 17.92
N TYR A 12 12.32 -7.25 18.92
CA TYR A 12 12.11 -5.82 19.11
C TYR A 12 13.37 -5.05 18.74
N CYS A 13 13.26 -4.16 17.75
CA CYS A 13 14.36 -3.33 17.29
C CYS A 13 13.94 -1.87 17.35
N VAL A 14 14.88 -1.01 17.76
CA VAL A 14 14.68 0.46 17.80
C VAL A 14 15.61 1.08 16.77
N ARG A 15 15.06 1.89 15.88
CA ARG A 15 15.85 2.66 14.93
C ARG A 15 16.35 3.95 15.60
N GLU A 16 17.60 4.25 15.46
CA GLU A 16 18.18 5.54 15.83
C GLU A 16 18.06 6.55 14.69
N GLY A 17 18.14 7.85 15.03
CA GLY A 17 18.12 8.95 14.08
C GLY A 17 16.77 9.66 13.95
N LYS A 18 16.67 10.57 12.98
CA LYS A 18 15.47 11.39 12.79
C LYS A 18 14.25 10.54 12.42
N PRO A 19 13.08 10.77 13.02
CA PRO A 19 11.86 10.05 12.69
C PRO A 19 11.43 10.34 11.25
N GLY A 20 10.83 9.32 10.59
CA GLY A 20 10.33 9.47 9.25
C GLY A 20 9.79 8.14 8.71
N ILE A 21 8.57 8.16 8.16
CA ILE A 21 7.85 6.96 7.72
C ILE A 21 8.71 6.09 6.79
N GLY A 22 9.32 6.69 5.75
CA GLY A 22 10.15 5.93 4.80
C GLY A 22 11.41 5.35 5.44
N ALA A 23 12.05 6.10 6.35
CA ALA A 23 13.23 5.62 7.07
C ALA A 23 12.87 4.48 8.03
N ASP A 24 11.75 4.60 8.75
CA ASP A 24 11.28 3.59 9.69
C ASP A 24 10.85 2.31 8.96
N TRP A 25 10.17 2.44 7.82
CA TRP A 25 9.79 1.30 6.99
C TRP A 25 11.01 0.59 6.36
N ASN A 26 11.99 1.34 5.86
CA ASN A 26 13.24 0.77 5.35
C ASN A 26 14.00 0.02 6.45
N PHE A 27 14.07 0.59 7.65
CA PHE A 27 14.68 -0.08 8.80
C PHE A 27 13.93 -1.37 9.17
N ALA A 28 12.60 -1.35 9.24
CA ALA A 28 11.82 -2.54 9.51
C ALA A 28 12.04 -3.63 8.44
N LEU A 29 12.11 -3.26 7.16
CA LEU A 29 12.41 -4.18 6.06
C LEU A 29 13.82 -4.78 6.17
N SER A 30 14.82 -3.99 6.60
CA SER A 30 16.20 -4.49 6.77
C SER A 30 16.31 -5.55 7.87
N GLN A 31 15.35 -5.59 8.80
CA GLN A 31 15.29 -6.59 9.86
C GLN A 31 14.55 -7.88 9.44
N ALA A 32 13.89 -7.88 8.27
CA ALA A 32 13.12 -9.02 7.80
C ALA A 32 14.03 -10.08 7.14
N GLU A 33 13.77 -11.35 7.40
CA GLU A 33 14.54 -12.50 6.90
C GLU A 33 13.74 -13.38 5.94
N GLY A 34 12.40 -13.28 5.95
CA GLY A 34 11.50 -14.06 5.10
C GLY A 34 11.65 -13.76 3.61
N SER A 35 11.27 -14.71 2.75
CA SER A 35 11.23 -14.52 1.29
C SER A 35 10.18 -13.50 0.85
N PHE A 36 9.11 -13.37 1.62
CA PHE A 36 8.09 -12.33 1.49
C PHE A 36 8.04 -11.50 2.77
N VAL A 37 7.82 -10.20 2.62
CA VAL A 37 7.74 -9.27 3.75
C VAL A 37 6.50 -8.40 3.65
N THR A 38 5.81 -8.23 4.78
CA THR A 38 4.66 -7.35 4.95
C THR A 38 4.98 -6.30 5.99
N LEU A 39 4.76 -5.03 5.68
CA LEU A 39 4.82 -3.95 6.66
C LEU A 39 3.46 -3.84 7.34
N ALA A 40 3.33 -4.47 8.50
CA ALA A 40 2.13 -4.41 9.30
C ALA A 40 2.05 -3.05 10.01
N HIS A 41 1.00 -2.29 9.73
CA HIS A 41 0.75 -1.05 10.47
C HIS A 41 0.19 -1.37 11.85
N GLN A 42 0.54 -0.55 12.83
CA GLN A 42 0.23 -0.79 14.24
C GLN A 42 -1.26 -0.63 14.59
N ASP A 43 -2.01 0.04 13.73
CA ASP A 43 -3.42 0.40 13.90
C ASP A 43 -4.37 -0.52 13.12
N ASP A 44 -3.85 -1.39 12.25
CA ASP A 44 -4.64 -2.29 11.44
C ASP A 44 -4.80 -3.68 12.06
N VAL A 45 -5.83 -4.42 11.62
CA VAL A 45 -6.09 -5.78 12.10
C VAL A 45 -6.08 -6.76 10.94
N TYR A 46 -5.16 -7.72 10.99
CA TYR A 46 -5.07 -8.78 9.98
C TYR A 46 -6.09 -9.87 10.27
N GLY A 47 -6.78 -10.32 9.22
CA GLY A 47 -7.64 -11.49 9.29
C GLY A 47 -6.84 -12.79 9.50
N ALA A 48 -7.39 -13.72 10.26
CA ALA A 48 -6.73 -14.99 10.58
C ALA A 48 -6.22 -15.78 9.36
N HIS A 49 -6.84 -15.57 8.19
CA HIS A 49 -6.48 -16.25 6.95
C HIS A 49 -5.48 -15.48 6.06
N TYR A 50 -4.95 -14.33 6.49
CA TYR A 50 -4.05 -13.53 5.65
C TYR A 50 -2.79 -14.32 5.25
N THR A 51 -2.11 -14.90 6.21
CA THR A 51 -0.88 -15.68 5.97
C THR A 51 -1.17 -16.94 5.15
N GLU A 52 -2.28 -17.61 5.41
CA GLU A 52 -2.69 -18.79 4.65
C GLU A 52 -2.92 -18.47 3.16
N GLU A 53 -3.62 -17.37 2.86
CA GLU A 53 -3.87 -16.92 1.49
C GLU A 53 -2.57 -16.48 0.79
N LEU A 54 -1.67 -15.80 1.51
CA LEU A 54 -0.34 -15.47 1.00
C LEU A 54 0.44 -16.73 0.63
N LEU A 55 0.50 -17.74 1.51
CA LEU A 55 1.23 -18.99 1.26
C LEU A 55 0.62 -19.76 0.09
N ARG A 56 -0.70 -19.80 -0.04
CA ARG A 56 -1.39 -20.37 -1.21
C ARG A 56 -1.00 -19.65 -2.50
N ALA A 57 -0.93 -18.30 -2.45
CA ALA A 57 -0.52 -17.49 -3.59
C ALA A 57 0.92 -17.78 -4.01
N VAL A 58 1.84 -17.83 -3.05
CA VAL A 58 3.27 -18.17 -3.28
C VAL A 58 3.41 -19.56 -3.91
N LYS A 59 2.69 -20.54 -3.40
CA LYS A 59 2.72 -21.90 -3.95
C LYS A 59 2.16 -21.98 -5.37
N ARG A 60 1.08 -21.24 -5.64
CA ARG A 60 0.40 -21.25 -6.94
C ARG A 60 1.13 -20.44 -8.02
N TYR A 61 1.84 -19.40 -7.64
CA TYR A 61 2.53 -18.49 -8.54
C TYR A 61 4.02 -18.39 -8.15
N PRO A 62 4.89 -19.29 -8.66
CA PRO A 62 6.33 -19.28 -8.34
C PRO A 62 7.03 -17.97 -8.67
N ASN A 63 6.51 -17.23 -9.66
CA ASN A 63 6.98 -15.90 -10.06
C ASN A 63 6.23 -14.76 -9.37
N LEU A 64 5.56 -14.98 -8.22
CA LEU A 64 4.86 -13.95 -7.48
C LEU A 64 5.86 -12.89 -6.99
N ALA A 65 5.64 -11.64 -7.32
CA ALA A 65 6.43 -10.50 -6.84
C ALA A 65 5.69 -9.72 -5.74
N LEU A 66 4.38 -9.56 -5.89
CA LEU A 66 3.52 -8.86 -4.92
C LEU A 66 2.23 -9.64 -4.69
N PHE A 67 1.90 -9.85 -3.43
CA PHE A 67 0.56 -10.21 -2.97
C PHE A 67 -0.07 -9.00 -2.29
N THR A 68 -1.34 -8.76 -2.51
CA THR A 68 -2.15 -7.79 -1.75
C THR A 68 -3.58 -8.28 -1.63
N SER A 69 -4.31 -7.79 -0.67
CA SER A 69 -5.72 -8.15 -0.46
C SER A 69 -6.64 -6.93 -0.48
N ASP A 70 -7.93 -7.20 -0.60
CA ASP A 70 -8.94 -6.21 -0.26
C ASP A 70 -8.93 -5.94 1.26
N ALA A 71 -9.52 -4.81 1.68
CA ALA A 71 -9.66 -4.45 3.08
C ALA A 71 -11.10 -4.00 3.36
N ARG A 72 -11.48 -4.01 4.62
CA ARG A 72 -12.67 -3.32 5.12
C ARG A 72 -12.24 -2.17 6.01
N ILE A 73 -12.96 -1.08 5.94
CA ILE A 73 -12.71 0.09 6.79
C ILE A 73 -13.30 -0.19 8.18
N LEU A 74 -12.49 0.03 9.22
CA LEU A 74 -12.89 0.04 10.62
C LEU A 74 -12.82 1.48 11.13
N LYS A 75 -13.95 2.09 11.44
CA LYS A 75 -14.05 3.45 11.98
C LYS A 75 -14.94 3.42 13.23
N ASP A 76 -14.47 4.02 14.30
CA ASP A 76 -15.20 4.10 15.59
C ASP A 76 -15.68 2.73 16.13
N GLY A 77 -14.89 1.68 15.91
CA GLY A 77 -15.19 0.31 16.34
C GLY A 77 -16.14 -0.46 15.40
N GLU A 78 -16.66 0.16 14.36
CA GLU A 78 -17.60 -0.46 13.42
C GLU A 78 -17.01 -0.66 12.03
N ILE A 79 -17.36 -1.80 11.40
CA ILE A 79 -16.97 -2.09 10.02
C ILE A 79 -17.91 -1.32 9.08
N GLN A 80 -17.34 -0.37 8.35
CA GLN A 80 -18.08 0.49 7.45
C GLN A 80 -18.60 -0.23 6.20
N ARG A 81 -19.71 0.27 5.65
CA ARG A 81 -20.16 -0.12 4.31
C ARG A 81 -19.14 0.38 3.28
N ARG A 82 -19.07 -0.33 2.14
CA ARG A 82 -18.16 0.08 1.06
C ARG A 82 -18.53 1.45 0.51
N SER A 83 -17.56 2.32 0.49
CA SER A 83 -17.68 3.65 -0.10
C SER A 83 -17.56 3.60 -1.63
N LYS A 84 -17.97 4.69 -2.29
CA LYS A 84 -17.74 4.86 -3.74
C LYS A 84 -16.25 4.77 -4.09
N ALA A 85 -15.38 5.33 -3.25
CA ALA A 85 -13.93 5.29 -3.44
C ALA A 85 -13.38 3.85 -3.42
N GLU A 86 -13.88 2.98 -2.54
CA GLU A 86 -13.48 1.56 -2.54
C GLU A 86 -13.96 0.83 -3.82
N CYS A 87 -15.14 1.18 -4.35
CA CYS A 87 -15.60 0.64 -5.64
C CYS A 87 -14.70 1.10 -6.80
N VAL A 88 -14.28 2.37 -6.82
CA VAL A 88 -13.33 2.89 -7.80
C VAL A 88 -11.98 2.16 -7.67
N LYS A 89 -11.45 1.96 -6.47
CA LYS A 89 -10.22 1.19 -6.24
C LYS A 89 -10.33 -0.23 -6.81
N LYS A 90 -11.48 -0.90 -6.66
CA LYS A 90 -11.70 -2.22 -7.28
C LYS A 90 -11.64 -2.18 -8.80
N LEU A 91 -12.24 -1.16 -9.41
CA LEU A 91 -12.20 -0.96 -10.87
C LEU A 91 -10.75 -0.76 -11.34
N LEU A 92 -9.97 0.07 -10.66
CA LEU A 92 -8.57 0.33 -10.99
C LEU A 92 -7.68 -0.92 -10.89
N ARG A 93 -8.06 -1.92 -10.06
CA ARG A 93 -7.34 -3.19 -9.93
C ARG A 93 -7.70 -4.23 -11.01
N LEU A 94 -8.70 -3.97 -11.86
CA LEU A 94 -9.12 -4.92 -12.91
C LEU A 94 -7.98 -5.39 -13.82
N PRO A 95 -7.04 -4.54 -14.28
CA PRO A 95 -5.90 -5.02 -15.07
C PRO A 95 -5.12 -6.13 -14.39
N LEU A 96 -4.95 -6.08 -13.07
CA LEU A 96 -4.19 -7.08 -12.31
C LEU A 96 -4.88 -8.45 -12.21
N ARG A 97 -6.14 -8.57 -12.62
CA ARG A 97 -6.87 -9.84 -12.70
C ARG A 97 -6.53 -10.62 -13.98
N LEU A 98 -6.09 -9.93 -15.01
CA LEU A 98 -5.77 -10.54 -16.29
C LEU A 98 -4.33 -11.12 -16.26
N PRO A 99 -4.14 -12.39 -16.66
CA PRO A 99 -2.85 -13.07 -16.55
C PRO A 99 -1.68 -12.31 -17.18
N PHE A 100 -1.88 -11.73 -18.37
CA PHE A 100 -0.87 -10.94 -19.06
C PHE A 100 -0.56 -9.64 -18.30
N PHE A 101 -1.57 -8.86 -17.95
CA PHE A 101 -1.38 -7.54 -17.35
C PHE A 101 -0.75 -7.59 -15.95
N LYS A 102 -1.10 -8.58 -15.13
CA LYS A 102 -0.52 -8.71 -13.77
C LYS A 102 0.97 -9.03 -13.77
N SER A 103 1.52 -9.51 -14.89
CA SER A 103 2.93 -9.91 -15.04
C SER A 103 3.76 -8.92 -15.85
N THR A 104 3.14 -7.94 -16.50
CA THR A 104 3.84 -6.93 -17.30
C THR A 104 3.94 -5.60 -16.60
N THR A 105 5.03 -4.88 -16.81
CA THR A 105 5.23 -3.51 -16.30
C THR A 105 4.08 -2.58 -16.71
N ALA A 106 3.65 -2.65 -17.97
CA ALA A 106 2.57 -1.81 -18.49
C ALA A 106 1.25 -2.07 -17.76
N GLY A 107 0.88 -3.34 -17.56
CA GLY A 107 -0.36 -3.71 -16.88
C GLY A 107 -0.36 -3.35 -15.40
N LYS A 108 0.76 -3.59 -14.69
CA LYS A 108 0.94 -3.17 -13.29
C LYS A 108 0.83 -1.65 -13.16
N ARG A 109 1.53 -0.89 -14.00
CA ARG A 109 1.46 0.58 -14.01
C ARG A 109 0.10 1.11 -14.41
N LEU A 110 -0.62 0.43 -15.32
CA LEU A 110 -1.98 0.82 -15.71
C LEU A 110 -2.92 0.90 -14.50
N SER A 111 -2.82 -0.06 -13.57
CA SER A 111 -3.63 -0.06 -12.36
C SER A 111 -3.32 1.12 -11.40
N LEU A 112 -2.14 1.75 -11.54
CA LEU A 112 -1.68 2.84 -10.68
C LEU A 112 -1.85 4.23 -11.31
N ARG A 113 -2.19 4.32 -12.60
CA ARG A 113 -2.16 5.60 -13.35
C ARG A 113 -3.24 6.59 -12.96
N LEU A 114 -4.34 6.13 -12.41
CA LEU A 114 -5.47 6.96 -11.98
C LEU A 114 -5.61 7.04 -10.45
N GLY A 115 -4.57 6.68 -9.72
CA GLY A 115 -4.53 6.66 -8.26
C GLY A 115 -3.98 5.34 -7.73
N ASN A 116 -3.65 5.27 -6.46
CA ASN A 116 -3.23 4.03 -5.83
C ASN A 116 -4.44 3.22 -5.31
N PRO A 117 -4.82 2.11 -5.98
CA PRO A 117 -5.93 1.28 -5.52
C PRO A 117 -5.49 0.18 -4.54
N ILE A 118 -4.18 0.05 -4.29
CA ILE A 118 -3.60 -1.00 -3.46
C ILE A 118 -3.56 -0.52 -2.01
N VAL A 119 -3.95 -1.39 -1.10
CA VAL A 119 -3.96 -1.11 0.35
C VAL A 119 -2.57 -1.42 0.90
N CYS A 120 -1.81 -0.39 1.25
CA CYS A 120 -0.40 -0.50 1.67
C CYS A 120 -0.14 -1.60 2.71
N PRO A 121 -0.80 -1.64 3.87
CA PRO A 121 -0.53 -2.64 4.89
C PRO A 121 -0.91 -4.07 4.46
N SER A 122 -1.71 -4.25 3.40
CA SER A 122 -2.02 -5.59 2.90
C SER A 122 -0.97 -6.16 1.94
N CYS A 123 0.06 -5.39 1.60
CA CYS A 123 1.09 -5.79 0.65
C CYS A 123 2.10 -6.75 1.29
N ALA A 124 2.29 -7.91 0.65
CA ALA A 124 3.45 -8.77 0.87
C ALA A 124 4.34 -8.73 -0.37
N TYR A 125 5.52 -8.21 -0.22
CA TYR A 125 6.51 -8.04 -1.29
C TYR A 125 7.49 -9.21 -1.28
N ARG A 126 7.90 -9.69 -2.46
CA ARG A 126 9.05 -10.56 -2.59
C ARG A 126 10.30 -9.76 -2.23
N ARG A 127 10.98 -10.15 -1.14
CA ARG A 127 12.03 -9.36 -0.50
C ARG A 127 13.26 -9.13 -1.37
N ASP A 128 13.70 -10.13 -2.12
CA ASP A 128 14.86 -10.06 -3.03
C ASP A 128 14.68 -9.08 -4.19
N LEU A 129 13.44 -8.67 -4.51
CA LEU A 129 13.13 -7.68 -5.55
C LEU A 129 13.02 -6.24 -5.01
N LEU A 130 13.00 -6.04 -3.68
CA LEU A 130 12.78 -4.70 -3.10
C LEU A 130 14.01 -3.79 -3.09
N GLY A 131 15.22 -4.36 -3.11
CA GLY A 131 16.45 -3.60 -2.86
C GLY A 131 16.62 -3.22 -1.38
N VAL A 132 17.66 -2.45 -1.09
CA VAL A 132 18.10 -2.18 0.29
C VAL A 132 17.24 -1.13 1.00
N SER A 133 16.81 -0.08 0.28
CA SER A 133 16.03 1.04 0.84
C SER A 133 14.92 1.42 -0.13
N PRO A 134 13.87 0.60 -0.26
CA PRO A 134 12.88 0.77 -1.31
C PRO A 134 11.97 1.99 -1.12
N PHE A 135 11.71 2.42 0.11
CA PHE A 135 10.86 3.59 0.38
C PHE A 135 11.66 4.89 0.33
N SER A 136 11.12 5.89 -0.35
CA SER A 136 11.69 7.25 -0.36
C SER A 136 11.66 7.86 1.04
N THR A 137 12.77 8.47 1.46
CA THR A 137 12.84 9.20 2.73
C THR A 137 12.47 10.68 2.59
N SER A 138 12.27 11.16 1.36
CA SER A 138 11.81 12.52 1.06
C SER A 138 10.30 12.65 0.92
N LEU A 139 9.60 11.56 0.64
CA LEU A 139 8.14 11.51 0.59
C LEU A 139 7.55 11.21 1.97
N ARG A 140 6.32 11.69 2.19
CA ARG A 140 5.62 11.54 3.46
C ARG A 140 4.25 10.87 3.34
N PHE A 141 3.59 10.99 2.19
CA PHE A 141 2.25 10.46 1.95
C PHE A 141 2.21 9.37 0.88
N VAL A 142 2.79 9.59 -0.30
CA VAL A 142 2.69 8.66 -1.45
C VAL A 142 3.81 7.63 -1.52
N LEU A 143 4.45 7.29 -0.40
CA LEU A 143 5.60 6.38 -0.34
C LEU A 143 5.29 5.00 -0.94
N ASP A 144 4.13 4.46 -0.60
CA ASP A 144 3.64 3.18 -1.10
C ASP A 144 3.34 3.24 -2.60
N TRP A 145 2.71 4.32 -3.07
CA TRP A 145 2.41 4.51 -4.49
C TRP A 145 3.69 4.69 -5.32
N ASP A 146 4.64 5.47 -4.82
CA ASP A 146 5.96 5.63 -5.46
C ASP A 146 6.70 4.29 -5.54
N LEU A 147 6.75 3.55 -4.43
CA LEU A 147 7.35 2.21 -4.43
C LEU A 147 6.65 1.29 -5.42
N LEU A 148 5.34 1.17 -5.39
CA LEU A 148 4.58 0.30 -6.29
C LEU A 148 4.82 0.68 -7.76
N TYR A 149 4.87 1.97 -8.09
CA TYR A 149 5.13 2.41 -9.47
C TYR A 149 6.53 2.01 -9.96
N ARG A 150 7.55 2.11 -9.10
CA ARG A 150 8.92 1.62 -9.40
C ARG A 150 8.96 0.10 -9.42
N PHE A 151 8.40 -0.56 -8.43
CA PHE A 151 8.34 -2.01 -8.28
C PHE A 151 7.55 -2.71 -9.40
N ALA A 152 6.69 -1.98 -10.11
CA ALA A 152 6.04 -2.50 -11.32
C ALA A 152 7.02 -2.88 -12.44
N ALA A 153 8.23 -2.34 -12.44
CA ALA A 153 9.29 -2.69 -13.39
C ALA A 153 9.97 -4.03 -13.05
N GLU A 154 9.91 -4.45 -11.81
CA GLU A 154 10.49 -5.72 -11.38
C GLU A 154 9.76 -6.91 -12.02
N PRO A 155 10.50 -8.01 -12.28
CA PRO A 155 9.91 -9.21 -12.85
C PRO A 155 8.90 -9.86 -11.89
N GLY A 156 8.03 -10.70 -12.43
CA GLY A 156 7.05 -11.44 -11.65
C GLY A 156 5.65 -10.84 -11.66
N SER A 157 4.72 -11.59 -11.11
CA SER A 157 3.30 -11.26 -11.13
C SER A 157 2.85 -10.56 -9.85
N TRP A 158 1.84 -9.69 -9.98
CA TRP A 158 1.09 -9.11 -8.86
C TRP A 158 -0.24 -9.83 -8.71
N LEU A 159 -0.55 -10.27 -7.50
CA LEU A 159 -1.81 -10.93 -7.19
C LEU A 159 -2.61 -10.09 -6.19
N VAL A 160 -3.84 -9.81 -6.55
CA VAL A 160 -4.82 -9.14 -5.68
C VAL A 160 -5.86 -10.15 -5.23
N SER A 161 -5.90 -10.48 -3.94
CA SER A 161 -7.00 -11.23 -3.36
C SER A 161 -8.22 -10.31 -3.18
N GLU A 162 -9.37 -10.73 -3.71
CA GLU A 162 -10.64 -10.01 -3.53
C GLU A 162 -11.25 -10.22 -2.13
N ARG A 163 -10.69 -11.15 -1.35
CA ARG A 163 -11.10 -11.36 0.04
C ARG A 163 -10.57 -10.22 0.90
N PRO A 164 -11.42 -9.61 1.74
CA PRO A 164 -10.94 -8.62 2.71
C PRO A 164 -10.21 -9.34 3.83
N LEU A 165 -8.88 -9.33 3.76
CA LEU A 165 -8.00 -9.97 4.73
C LEU A 165 -7.40 -8.99 5.73
N LEU A 166 -7.85 -7.73 5.68
CA LEU A 166 -7.41 -6.64 6.54
C LEU A 166 -8.59 -5.78 6.96
N LEU A 167 -8.63 -5.37 8.22
CA LEU A 167 -9.43 -4.25 8.70
C LEU A 167 -8.51 -3.02 8.77
N TYR A 168 -8.70 -2.10 7.86
CA TYR A 168 -7.97 -0.83 7.79
C TYR A 168 -8.63 0.18 8.72
N ARG A 169 -7.93 0.59 9.77
CA ARG A 169 -8.47 1.50 10.77
C ARG A 169 -8.34 2.96 10.36
N ILE A 170 -9.44 3.71 10.47
CA ILE A 170 -9.46 5.16 10.32
C ILE A 170 -9.69 5.80 11.68
N HIS A 171 -8.77 6.68 12.10
CA HIS A 171 -8.86 7.46 13.33
C HIS A 171 -8.13 8.82 13.17
N GLY A 172 -8.50 9.77 14.01
CA GLY A 172 -7.95 11.16 13.92
C GLY A 172 -6.44 11.28 14.17
N GLY A 173 -5.84 10.30 14.87
CA GLY A 173 -4.38 10.24 15.09
C GLY A 173 -3.58 9.59 13.96
N ALA A 174 -4.22 9.15 12.89
CA ALA A 174 -3.52 8.55 11.75
C ALA A 174 -2.67 9.59 11.00
N ALA A 175 -1.48 9.19 10.55
CA ALA A 175 -0.59 10.05 9.76
C ALA A 175 -1.29 10.64 8.52
N THR A 176 -2.19 9.88 7.90
CA THR A 176 -3.00 10.31 6.75
C THR A 176 -3.83 11.57 7.05
N ALA A 177 -4.42 11.68 8.24
CA ALA A 177 -5.23 12.84 8.63
C ALA A 177 -4.36 14.11 8.68
N ALA A 178 -3.26 14.08 9.46
CA ALA A 178 -2.34 15.22 9.60
C ALA A 178 -1.71 15.66 8.27
N LEU A 179 -1.32 14.70 7.41
CA LEU A 179 -0.72 15.01 6.11
C LEU A 179 -1.73 15.56 5.09
N THR A 180 -3.01 15.28 5.27
CA THR A 180 -4.09 15.86 4.45
C THR A 180 -4.35 17.32 4.84
N GLU A 181 -4.38 17.62 6.14
CA GLU A 181 -4.55 19.00 6.65
C GLU A 181 -3.41 19.92 6.21
N ASN A 182 -2.18 19.45 6.19
CA ASN A 182 -0.98 20.20 5.82
C ASN A 182 -0.71 20.28 4.30
N HIS A 183 -1.67 19.93 3.44
CA HIS A 183 -1.55 19.92 1.98
C HIS A 183 -0.39 19.06 1.41
N VAL A 184 0.32 18.30 2.22
CA VAL A 184 1.42 17.42 1.79
C VAL A 184 0.88 16.37 0.83
N ARG A 185 -0.24 15.77 1.18
CA ARG A 185 -0.95 14.79 0.35
C ARG A 185 -1.20 15.31 -1.07
N GLU A 186 -1.80 16.51 -1.17
CA GLU A 186 -2.15 17.11 -2.46
C GLU A 186 -0.92 17.37 -3.33
N ALA A 187 0.15 17.88 -2.73
CA ALA A 187 1.40 18.16 -3.43
C ALA A 187 2.05 16.89 -3.97
N GLU A 188 2.15 15.84 -3.13
CA GLU A 188 2.80 14.60 -3.52
C GLU A 188 1.97 13.79 -4.53
N GLU A 189 0.64 13.73 -4.38
CA GLU A 189 -0.25 13.11 -5.37
C GLU A 189 -0.18 13.83 -6.72
N SER A 190 -0.11 15.18 -6.70
CA SER A 190 0.07 15.98 -7.91
C SER A 190 1.39 15.62 -8.61
N ALA A 191 2.48 15.48 -7.86
CA ALA A 191 3.77 15.08 -8.42
C ALA A 191 3.70 13.66 -9.04
N MET A 192 3.00 12.71 -8.39
CA MET A 192 2.81 11.37 -8.94
C MET A 192 2.02 11.40 -10.26
N PHE A 193 0.94 12.17 -10.37
CA PHE A 193 0.19 12.27 -11.63
C PHE A 193 1.01 12.92 -12.74
N ARG A 194 1.78 13.97 -12.46
CA ARG A 194 2.67 14.62 -13.44
C ARG A 194 3.80 13.70 -13.92
N ARG A 195 4.26 12.79 -13.09
CA ARG A 195 5.22 11.75 -13.48
C ARG A 195 4.63 10.76 -14.48
N MET A 196 3.34 10.49 -14.40
CA MET A 196 2.66 9.44 -15.19
C MET A 196 1.92 9.96 -16.41
N TRP A 197 1.60 11.25 -16.46
CA TRP A 197 0.76 11.88 -17.47
C TRP A 197 1.31 13.22 -17.95
N PRO A 198 1.09 13.60 -19.22
CA PRO A 198 1.32 14.98 -19.69
C PRO A 198 0.56 15.97 -18.81
N GLU A 199 1.12 17.19 -18.63
CA GLU A 199 0.63 18.20 -17.67
C GLU A 199 -0.88 18.47 -17.77
N LYS A 200 -1.40 18.63 -18.99
CA LYS A 200 -2.84 18.90 -19.23
C LYS A 200 -3.73 17.75 -18.74
N ILE A 201 -3.30 16.50 -18.95
CA ILE A 201 -4.03 15.29 -18.52
C ILE A 201 -3.91 15.15 -17.01
N ALA A 202 -2.72 15.35 -16.45
CA ALA A 202 -2.51 15.32 -15.01
C ALA A 202 -3.41 16.30 -14.27
N ALA A 203 -3.52 17.54 -14.79
CA ALA A 203 -4.39 18.57 -14.22
C ALA A 203 -5.89 18.18 -14.24
N LEU A 204 -6.34 17.55 -15.32
CA LEU A 204 -7.72 17.05 -15.44
C LEU A 204 -8.00 15.92 -14.43
N ILE A 205 -7.09 14.96 -14.32
CA ILE A 205 -7.20 13.84 -13.37
C ILE A 205 -7.22 14.38 -11.94
N LEU A 206 -6.32 15.30 -11.60
CA LEU A 206 -6.26 15.94 -10.28
C LEU A 206 -7.56 16.65 -9.91
N ARG A 207 -8.18 17.34 -10.86
CA ARG A 207 -9.47 18.01 -10.63
C ARG A 207 -10.56 16.99 -10.29
N ALA A 208 -10.64 15.89 -11.04
CA ALA A 208 -11.60 14.80 -10.77
C ALA A 208 -11.28 14.08 -9.44
N TYR A 209 -9.99 13.90 -9.14
CA TYR A 209 -9.54 13.22 -7.93
C TYR A 209 -9.85 14.04 -6.68
N ARG A 210 -9.70 15.36 -6.73
CA ARG A 210 -10.03 16.30 -5.63
C ARG A 210 -11.52 16.29 -5.28
N SER A 211 -12.40 16.17 -6.25
CA SER A 211 -13.83 16.11 -5.98
C SER A 211 -14.23 14.87 -5.15
N ALA A 212 -13.45 13.79 -5.25
CA ALA A 212 -13.65 12.58 -4.46
C ALA A 212 -13.17 12.71 -2.99
N TYR A 213 -12.36 13.74 -2.65
CA TYR A 213 -11.92 13.96 -1.26
C TYR A 213 -13.00 14.58 -0.37
N VAL A 214 -13.95 15.28 -0.94
CA VAL A 214 -15.04 15.93 -0.20
C VAL A 214 -15.85 14.88 0.55
N ASP A 215 -16.00 13.69 -0.02
CA ASP A 215 -16.70 12.56 0.60
C ASP A 215 -15.94 11.91 1.79
N TYR A 216 -14.65 12.22 1.98
CA TYR A 216 -13.85 11.70 3.11
C TYR A 216 -13.85 12.61 4.34
N LYS A 217 -14.39 13.83 4.23
CA LYS A 217 -14.46 14.81 5.33
C LYS A 217 -15.81 14.79 6.07
N SER A 218 -16.79 14.09 5.53
CA SER A 218 -18.10 13.81 6.15
C SER A 218 -18.08 12.38 6.73
#